data_a075e7efdd6a1ac31600bd23d717d259
#
_entry.id   a075e7efdd6a1ac31600bd23d717d259
#
_cell.length_a   1.000
_cell.length_b   1.000
_cell.length_c   1.000
_cell.angle_alpha   90.00
_cell.angle_beta   90.00
_cell.angle_gamma   90.00
#
_symmetry.space_group_name_H-M   'P 1'
#
loop_
_entity.id
_entity.type
_entity.pdbx_description
1 polymer ?
#
loop_
_entity_poly.entity_id
_entity_poly.type
_entity_poly.pdbx_seq_one_letter_code
_entity_poly.pdbx_strand_id
1 'polypeptide(L)'
;MSNKVSTINIFNQCVKELEKDLNSTEINSWIKPLQFDLKENNFNIYAPNNFVGDLFKEKYLPQITTLLENNIGRNKFILNVSVKASTQTQPQTTGLNKNYTFDTFVTGKSNQIALAAAQQVAEQASQTEYNPLFVYGGVGLGKTHLMHAIGNKLLEERPNAKICYVHSERFVSDMVKALQLGAINEFKKFYRGLNALLIDDIQFFAGKEQSQDELFHTFNSLIESGNIMIFSCDRYPKEIEGLEDRLKSRFGWGLSVVIDPPALETRTAILLKKAEEMSLELPEECAFFIAQQVKSNV
;
A
#
# COMPACT_ATOMS: atom_id res chain seq x y z
N MET A 1 -9.33 -13.36 -40.58
CA MET A 1 -10.00 -12.40 -39.66
C MET A 1 -11.21 -12.98 -38.91
N SER A 2 -11.85 -14.03 -39.43
CA SER A 2 -13.06 -14.63 -38.81
C SER A 2 -12.83 -15.40 -37.49
N ASN A 3 -11.66 -16.00 -37.28
CA ASN A 3 -11.37 -16.80 -36.05
C ASN A 3 -11.12 -15.97 -34.77
N LYS A 4 -10.65 -14.73 -34.88
CA LYS A 4 -10.39 -13.86 -33.70
C LYS A 4 -11.64 -13.46 -32.94
N VAL A 5 -12.73 -13.17 -33.68
CA VAL A 5 -14.01 -12.75 -33.09
C VAL A 5 -14.68 -13.91 -32.35
N SER A 6 -14.52 -15.14 -32.87
CA SER A 6 -15.09 -16.36 -32.28
C SER A 6 -14.46 -16.70 -30.92
N THR A 7 -13.14 -16.63 -30.79
CA THR A 7 -12.41 -17.06 -29.57
C THR A 7 -12.62 -16.06 -28.41
N ILE A 8 -12.65 -14.76 -28.71
CA ILE A 8 -12.99 -13.72 -27.75
C ILE A 8 -14.43 -13.90 -27.22
N ASN A 9 -15.36 -14.22 -28.11
CA ASN A 9 -16.73 -14.45 -27.70
C ASN A 9 -16.88 -15.67 -26.80
N ILE A 10 -16.17 -16.76 -27.10
CA ILE A 10 -16.16 -17.97 -26.25
C ILE A 10 -15.61 -17.66 -24.86
N PHE A 11 -14.49 -16.97 -24.78
CA PHE A 11 -13.91 -16.59 -23.47
C PHE A 11 -14.87 -15.70 -22.66
N ASN A 12 -15.44 -14.68 -23.28
CA ASN A 12 -16.43 -13.82 -22.64
C ASN A 12 -17.69 -14.59 -22.21
N GLN A 13 -18.06 -15.63 -22.94
CA GLN A 13 -19.17 -16.50 -22.56
C GLN A 13 -18.80 -17.37 -21.35
N CYS A 14 -17.58 -17.92 -21.29
CA CYS A 14 -17.09 -18.66 -20.13
C CYS A 14 -17.03 -17.77 -18.87
N VAL A 15 -16.58 -16.52 -19.00
CA VAL A 15 -16.59 -15.55 -17.88
C VAL A 15 -18.03 -15.26 -17.42
N LYS A 16 -18.96 -15.06 -18.35
CA LYS A 16 -20.38 -14.86 -18.01
C LYS A 16 -21.02 -16.09 -17.37
N GLU A 17 -20.62 -17.28 -17.75
CA GLU A 17 -21.09 -18.51 -17.09
C GLU A 17 -20.55 -18.60 -15.65
N LEU A 18 -19.27 -18.30 -15.47
CA LEU A 18 -18.67 -18.21 -14.14
C LEU A 18 -19.34 -17.15 -13.26
N GLU A 19 -19.73 -16.01 -13.84
CA GLU A 19 -20.44 -14.94 -13.12
C GLU A 19 -21.83 -15.36 -12.62
N LYS A 20 -22.48 -16.38 -13.18
CA LYS A 20 -23.79 -16.88 -12.70
C LYS A 20 -23.67 -17.59 -11.36
N ASP A 21 -22.53 -18.22 -11.09
CA ASP A 21 -22.28 -18.97 -9.87
C ASP A 21 -21.61 -18.12 -8.76
N LEU A 22 -21.28 -16.85 -9.07
CA LEU A 22 -20.59 -15.93 -8.18
C LEU A 22 -21.54 -14.81 -7.71
N ASN A 23 -21.33 -14.37 -6.47
CA ASN A 23 -22.04 -13.18 -6.00
C ASN A 23 -21.43 -11.89 -6.57
N SER A 24 -22.20 -10.79 -6.51
CA SER A 24 -21.78 -9.50 -7.09
C SER A 24 -20.48 -8.94 -6.47
N THR A 25 -20.18 -9.28 -5.22
CA THR A 25 -18.96 -8.88 -4.53
C THR A 25 -17.74 -9.62 -5.08
N GLU A 26 -17.86 -10.92 -5.30
CA GLU A 26 -16.80 -11.73 -5.92
C GLU A 26 -16.48 -11.27 -7.33
N ILE A 27 -17.51 -11.02 -8.15
CA ILE A 27 -17.35 -10.52 -9.52
C ILE A 27 -16.59 -9.19 -9.53
N ASN A 28 -17.03 -8.23 -8.70
CA ASN A 28 -16.42 -6.89 -8.65
C ASN A 28 -14.99 -6.90 -8.11
N SER A 29 -14.67 -7.80 -7.18
CA SER A 29 -13.36 -7.83 -6.50
C SER A 29 -12.32 -8.68 -7.24
N TRP A 30 -12.72 -9.75 -7.93
CA TRP A 30 -11.80 -10.77 -8.43
C TRP A 30 -11.82 -10.97 -9.94
N ILE A 31 -12.96 -10.71 -10.59
CA ILE A 31 -13.11 -10.92 -12.04
C ILE A 31 -12.96 -9.62 -12.79
N LYS A 32 -13.71 -8.57 -12.41
CA LYS A 32 -13.66 -7.27 -13.11
C LYS A 32 -12.29 -6.59 -13.14
N PRO A 33 -11.44 -6.69 -12.10
CA PRO A 33 -10.11 -6.09 -12.12
C PRO A 33 -9.14 -6.78 -13.07
N LEU A 34 -9.47 -7.98 -13.58
CA LEU A 34 -8.62 -8.71 -14.49
C LEU A 34 -8.65 -8.09 -15.88
N GLN A 35 -7.52 -8.08 -16.56
CA GLN A 35 -7.41 -7.71 -17.96
C GLN A 35 -7.11 -8.95 -18.80
N PHE A 36 -7.72 -9.03 -19.96
CA PHE A 36 -7.60 -10.18 -20.83
C PHE A 36 -6.95 -9.77 -22.16
N ASP A 37 -5.91 -10.50 -22.57
CA ASP A 37 -5.31 -10.38 -23.91
C ASP A 37 -5.36 -11.75 -24.59
N LEU A 38 -6.05 -11.80 -25.71
CA LEU A 38 -6.33 -13.02 -26.45
C LEU A 38 -5.59 -12.97 -27.78
N LYS A 39 -4.56 -13.80 -27.93
CA LYS A 39 -3.79 -13.94 -29.17
C LYS A 39 -3.89 -15.37 -29.66
N GLU A 40 -4.62 -15.58 -30.76
CA GLU A 40 -4.87 -16.89 -31.35
C GLU A 40 -5.46 -17.88 -30.32
N ASN A 41 -4.73 -18.91 -29.94
CA ASN A 41 -5.13 -19.88 -28.92
C ASN A 41 -4.49 -19.62 -27.54
N ASN A 42 -3.83 -18.47 -27.35
CA ASN A 42 -3.24 -18.08 -26.09
C ASN A 42 -4.14 -17.10 -25.35
N PHE A 43 -4.60 -17.50 -24.17
CA PHE A 43 -5.39 -16.67 -23.27
C PHE A 43 -4.49 -16.16 -22.16
N ASN A 44 -4.14 -14.88 -22.21
CA ASN A 44 -3.36 -14.24 -21.18
C ASN A 44 -4.28 -13.43 -20.28
N ILE A 45 -4.32 -13.80 -19.01
CA ILE A 45 -5.08 -13.13 -17.96
C ILE A 45 -4.09 -12.34 -17.12
N TYR A 46 -4.31 -11.03 -17.03
CA TYR A 46 -3.47 -10.14 -16.25
C TYR A 46 -4.19 -9.70 -14.98
N ALA A 47 -3.68 -10.11 -13.84
CA ALA A 47 -4.16 -9.64 -12.54
C ALA A 47 -3.52 -8.29 -12.18
N PRO A 48 -4.21 -7.42 -11.43
CA PRO A 48 -3.68 -6.12 -11.01
C PRO A 48 -2.55 -6.23 -9.98
N ASN A 49 -2.47 -7.34 -9.25
CA ASN A 49 -1.41 -7.65 -8.28
C ASN A 49 -1.33 -9.17 -8.05
N ASN A 50 -0.27 -9.62 -7.34
CA ASN A 50 -0.06 -11.04 -7.07
C ASN A 50 -1.18 -11.66 -6.23
N PHE A 51 -1.74 -10.93 -5.27
CA PHE A 51 -2.81 -11.42 -4.41
C PHE A 51 -4.05 -11.82 -5.25
N VAL A 52 -4.51 -10.94 -6.13
CA VAL A 52 -5.63 -11.25 -7.05
C VAL A 52 -5.24 -12.36 -8.02
N GLY A 53 -4.00 -12.37 -8.50
CA GLY A 53 -3.50 -13.38 -9.44
C GLY A 53 -3.45 -14.78 -8.83
N ASP A 54 -2.94 -14.90 -7.62
CA ASP A 54 -2.78 -16.19 -6.92
C ASP A 54 -4.15 -16.74 -6.50
N LEU A 55 -5.04 -15.89 -5.97
CA LEU A 55 -6.41 -16.29 -5.66
C LEU A 55 -7.17 -16.74 -6.91
N PHE A 56 -7.02 -16.00 -8.01
CA PHE A 56 -7.65 -16.38 -9.28
C PHE A 56 -7.15 -17.74 -9.78
N LYS A 57 -5.84 -17.99 -9.69
CA LYS A 57 -5.24 -19.28 -10.06
C LYS A 57 -5.79 -20.45 -9.24
N GLU A 58 -5.94 -20.23 -7.94
CA GLU A 58 -6.37 -21.29 -7.03
C GLU A 58 -7.87 -21.57 -7.14
N LYS A 59 -8.71 -20.53 -7.14
CA LYS A 59 -10.16 -20.68 -7.03
C LYS A 59 -10.89 -20.72 -8.37
N TYR A 60 -10.49 -19.90 -9.34
CA TYR A 60 -11.28 -19.67 -10.56
C TYR A 60 -10.65 -20.27 -11.84
N LEU A 61 -9.32 -20.41 -11.86
CA LEU A 61 -8.62 -20.94 -13.04
C LEU A 61 -9.06 -22.38 -13.41
N PRO A 62 -9.26 -23.32 -12.45
CA PRO A 62 -9.74 -24.66 -12.79
C PRO A 62 -11.12 -24.66 -13.44
N GLN A 63 -12.03 -23.79 -12.96
CA GLN A 63 -13.39 -23.68 -13.49
C GLN A 63 -13.38 -23.10 -14.91
N ILE A 64 -12.62 -22.02 -15.15
CA ILE A 64 -12.46 -21.43 -16.47
C ILE A 64 -11.79 -22.41 -17.44
N THR A 65 -10.80 -23.16 -16.99
CA THR A 65 -10.15 -24.19 -17.81
C THR A 65 -11.17 -25.23 -18.27
N THR A 66 -11.99 -25.74 -17.36
CA THR A 66 -13.04 -26.72 -17.68
C THR A 66 -14.06 -26.16 -18.70
N LEU A 67 -14.50 -24.91 -18.51
CA LEU A 67 -15.41 -24.25 -19.44
C LEU A 67 -14.79 -24.05 -20.83
N LEU A 68 -13.51 -23.67 -20.89
CA LEU A 68 -12.79 -23.54 -22.16
C LEU A 68 -12.56 -24.90 -22.85
N GLU A 69 -12.22 -25.94 -22.11
CA GLU A 69 -12.07 -27.30 -22.63
C GLU A 69 -13.38 -27.82 -23.28
N ASN A 70 -14.50 -27.51 -22.63
CA ASN A 70 -15.83 -27.91 -23.15
C ASN A 70 -16.22 -27.16 -24.44
N ASN A 71 -15.79 -25.90 -24.58
CA ASN A 71 -16.18 -25.06 -25.73
C ASN A 71 -15.16 -25.10 -26.89
N ILE A 72 -13.87 -25.26 -26.62
CA ILE A 72 -12.79 -25.20 -27.62
C ILE A 72 -12.18 -26.58 -27.87
N GLY A 73 -12.23 -27.47 -26.87
CA GLY A 73 -11.60 -28.79 -26.85
C GLY A 73 -10.28 -28.81 -26.11
N ARG A 74 -9.96 -29.98 -25.50
CA ARG A 74 -8.74 -30.21 -24.72
C ARG A 74 -7.50 -29.96 -25.58
N ASN A 75 -6.48 -29.34 -24.95
CA ASN A 75 -5.17 -29.05 -25.54
C ASN A 75 -5.18 -28.11 -26.76
N LYS A 76 -6.27 -27.39 -27.04
CA LYS A 76 -6.34 -26.43 -28.14
C LYS A 76 -6.08 -24.98 -27.75
N PHE A 77 -5.78 -24.73 -26.48
CA PHE A 77 -5.47 -23.40 -25.97
C PHE A 77 -4.40 -23.44 -24.87
N ILE A 78 -3.73 -22.32 -24.68
CA ILE A 78 -2.82 -22.10 -23.58
C ILE A 78 -3.39 -20.98 -22.71
N LEU A 79 -3.55 -21.24 -21.42
CA LEU A 79 -4.08 -20.28 -20.45
C LEU A 79 -2.97 -19.85 -19.50
N ASN A 80 -2.58 -18.59 -19.61
CA ASN A 80 -1.55 -17.98 -18.78
C ASN A 80 -2.17 -16.96 -17.84
N VAL A 81 -1.89 -17.09 -16.55
CA VAL A 81 -2.23 -16.05 -15.57
C VAL A 81 -0.95 -15.40 -15.09
N SER A 82 -0.82 -14.12 -15.38
CA SER A 82 0.31 -13.31 -14.95
C SER A 82 -0.18 -12.01 -14.33
N VAL A 83 0.66 -11.39 -13.53
CA VAL A 83 0.42 -10.00 -13.12
C VAL A 83 0.85 -9.13 -14.29
N LYS A 84 0.04 -8.12 -14.65
CA LYS A 84 0.40 -7.20 -15.74
C LYS A 84 1.75 -6.59 -15.40
N ALA A 85 2.79 -7.08 -16.02
CA ALA A 85 4.08 -6.42 -15.98
C ALA A 85 3.89 -5.05 -16.65
N SER A 86 3.84 -4.00 -15.87
CA SER A 86 4.26 -2.70 -16.39
C SER A 86 5.68 -2.94 -16.91
N THR A 87 5.91 -2.59 -18.16
CA THR A 87 7.19 -2.70 -18.87
C THR A 87 8.25 -1.80 -18.23
N GLN A 88 8.61 -2.13 -17.02
CA GLN A 88 9.80 -1.72 -16.29
C GLN A 88 9.93 -2.71 -15.14
N THR A 89 11.08 -3.34 -15.03
CA THR A 89 11.58 -4.07 -13.86
C THR A 89 11.56 -3.12 -12.65
N GLN A 90 10.38 -2.88 -12.07
CA GLN A 90 10.27 -2.19 -10.80
C GLN A 90 9.76 -3.20 -9.77
N PRO A 91 10.43 -3.29 -8.63
CA PRO A 91 9.97 -4.07 -7.50
C PRO A 91 8.55 -3.61 -7.12
N GLN A 92 7.72 -4.54 -6.69
CA GLN A 92 6.31 -4.30 -6.40
C GLN A 92 6.15 -3.39 -5.18
N THR A 93 6.21 -2.10 -5.41
CA THR A 93 5.82 -1.09 -4.44
C THR A 93 4.33 -0.83 -4.58
N THR A 94 3.56 -1.22 -3.63
CA THR A 94 2.16 -0.87 -3.57
C THR A 94 2.00 0.45 -2.82
N GLY A 95 1.54 1.47 -3.52
CA GLY A 95 1.02 2.69 -2.91
C GLY A 95 2.00 3.84 -2.65
N LEU A 96 3.29 3.71 -2.97
CA LEU A 96 4.25 4.79 -2.75
C LEU A 96 4.12 5.91 -3.79
N ASN A 97 4.10 7.15 -3.33
CA ASN A 97 4.19 8.34 -4.17
C ASN A 97 5.67 8.70 -4.37
N LYS A 98 6.16 8.61 -5.61
CA LYS A 98 7.56 8.86 -5.97
C LYS A 98 8.01 10.31 -5.76
N ASN A 99 7.06 11.25 -5.72
CA ASN A 99 7.36 12.67 -5.52
C ASN A 99 7.65 13.01 -4.05
N TYR A 100 7.32 12.12 -3.12
CA TYR A 100 7.57 12.31 -1.70
C TYR A 100 8.90 11.65 -1.35
N THR A 101 9.95 12.46 -1.35
CA THR A 101 11.33 12.10 -1.05
C THR A 101 11.87 12.91 0.13
N PHE A 102 13.03 12.54 0.67
CA PHE A 102 13.70 13.36 1.67
C PHE A 102 14.11 14.72 1.12
N ASP A 103 14.44 14.82 -0.18
CA ASP A 103 14.85 16.07 -0.83
C ASP A 103 13.69 17.05 -1.02
N THR A 104 12.47 16.53 -1.16
CA THR A 104 11.26 17.35 -1.27
C THR A 104 10.64 17.68 0.10
N PHE A 105 11.13 17.08 1.18
CA PHE A 105 10.67 17.34 2.54
C PHE A 105 11.32 18.60 3.12
N VAL A 106 10.52 19.62 3.42
CA VAL A 106 11.01 20.88 3.99
C VAL A 106 11.29 20.72 5.49
N THR A 107 12.54 20.92 5.86
CA THR A 107 13.00 20.74 7.24
C THR A 107 12.90 22.03 8.04
N GLY A 108 12.48 21.90 9.30
CA GLY A 108 12.46 22.97 10.30
C GLY A 108 12.66 22.40 11.71
N LYS A 109 12.73 23.26 12.71
CA LYS A 109 12.92 22.82 14.11
C LYS A 109 11.86 21.85 14.61
N SER A 110 10.64 21.94 14.08
CA SER A 110 9.50 21.12 14.48
C SER A 110 9.51 19.69 13.94
N ASN A 111 10.33 19.39 12.94
CA ASN A 111 10.33 18.08 12.26
C ASN A 111 11.73 17.49 12.03
N GLN A 112 12.80 18.21 12.42
CA GLN A 112 14.19 17.76 12.19
C GLN A 112 14.50 16.42 12.86
N ILE A 113 13.96 16.15 14.07
CA ILE A 113 14.17 14.89 14.79
C ILE A 113 13.46 13.74 14.05
N ALA A 114 12.22 13.98 13.59
CA ALA A 114 11.48 13.01 12.83
C ALA A 114 12.14 12.69 11.48
N LEU A 115 12.68 13.71 10.81
CA LEU A 115 13.46 13.52 9.58
C LEU A 115 14.73 12.70 9.83
N ALA A 116 15.51 13.02 10.85
CA ALA A 116 16.73 12.28 11.19
C ALA A 116 16.43 10.81 11.53
N ALA A 117 15.37 10.56 12.30
CA ALA A 117 14.91 9.21 12.62
C ALA A 117 14.48 8.43 11.35
N ALA A 118 13.76 9.10 10.45
CA ALA A 118 13.32 8.51 9.20
C ALA A 118 14.47 8.14 8.27
N GLN A 119 15.48 9.01 8.15
CA GLN A 119 16.69 8.75 7.39
C GLN A 119 17.49 7.58 7.99
N GLN A 120 17.63 7.55 9.33
CA GLN A 120 18.30 6.47 10.03
C GLN A 120 17.63 5.10 9.77
N VAL A 121 16.29 5.04 9.83
CA VAL A 121 15.53 3.81 9.53
C VAL A 121 15.68 3.38 8.07
N ALA A 122 15.72 4.34 7.14
CA ALA A 122 15.90 4.05 5.72
C ALA A 122 17.31 3.48 5.42
N GLU A 123 18.36 4.06 6.01
CA GLU A 123 19.76 3.69 5.79
C GLU A 123 20.16 2.42 6.56
N GLN A 124 19.65 2.25 7.78
CA GLN A 124 20.04 1.16 8.68
C GLN A 124 18.91 0.14 8.89
N ALA A 125 18.29 -0.27 7.82
CA ALA A 125 17.14 -1.18 7.83
C ALA A 125 17.37 -2.55 8.53
N SER A 126 18.58 -2.85 8.97
CA SER A 126 18.92 -4.06 9.72
C SER A 126 19.02 -3.84 11.25
N GLN A 127 18.95 -2.59 11.71
CA GLN A 127 19.02 -2.31 13.16
C GLN A 127 17.64 -2.37 13.79
N THR A 128 17.50 -3.23 14.78
CA THR A 128 16.23 -3.49 15.49
C THR A 128 15.84 -2.38 16.46
N GLU A 129 16.79 -1.52 16.86
CA GLU A 129 16.57 -0.49 17.87
C GLU A 129 15.57 0.61 17.46
N TYR A 130 15.47 0.89 16.15
CA TYR A 130 14.54 1.90 15.60
C TYR A 130 13.30 1.30 14.96
N ASN A 131 13.07 0.00 15.13
CA ASN A 131 11.97 -0.74 14.51
C ASN A 131 11.01 -1.29 15.59
N PRO A 132 9.74 -0.92 15.58
CA PRO A 132 9.05 -0.06 14.61
C PRO A 132 9.39 1.43 14.76
N LEU A 133 9.29 2.19 13.65
CA LEU A 133 9.25 3.65 13.70
C LEU A 133 7.80 4.11 13.81
N PHE A 134 7.53 4.94 14.80
CA PHE A 134 6.22 5.54 15.02
C PHE A 134 6.29 7.06 14.88
N VAL A 135 5.61 7.60 13.83
CA VAL A 135 5.58 9.04 13.56
C VAL A 135 4.21 9.58 13.95
N TYR A 136 4.15 10.52 14.89
CA TYR A 136 2.88 11.09 15.30
C TYR A 136 2.89 12.62 15.31
N GLY A 137 1.69 13.22 15.26
CA GLY A 137 1.50 14.66 15.20
C GLY A 137 0.21 15.03 14.48
N GLY A 138 -0.17 16.29 14.56
CA GLY A 138 -1.41 16.81 13.96
C GLY A 138 -1.59 16.47 12.48
N VAL A 139 -2.80 16.72 11.96
CA VAL A 139 -3.13 16.51 10.55
C VAL A 139 -2.38 17.54 9.70
N GLY A 140 -1.88 17.11 8.51
CA GLY A 140 -1.23 18.02 7.56
C GLY A 140 0.22 18.39 7.90
N LEU A 141 0.86 17.73 8.88
CA LEU A 141 2.24 18.06 9.30
C LEU A 141 3.34 17.31 8.52
N GLY A 142 2.99 16.52 7.51
CA GLY A 142 3.95 15.83 6.64
C GLY A 142 4.29 14.39 7.06
N LYS A 143 3.54 13.76 7.98
CA LYS A 143 3.73 12.34 8.37
C LYS A 143 3.73 11.41 7.16
N THR A 144 2.69 11.49 6.34
CA THR A 144 2.54 10.70 5.11
C THR A 144 3.70 10.92 4.14
N HIS A 145 4.14 12.18 3.95
CA HIS A 145 5.31 12.50 3.12
C HIS A 145 6.56 11.76 3.63
N LEU A 146 6.82 11.84 4.94
CA LEU A 146 7.98 11.20 5.55
C LEU A 146 7.94 9.67 5.40
N MET A 147 6.77 9.06 5.57
CA MET A 147 6.59 7.61 5.34
C MET A 147 6.90 7.23 3.89
N HIS A 148 6.39 7.98 2.90
CA HIS A 148 6.71 7.73 1.49
C HIS A 148 8.19 7.94 1.20
N ALA A 149 8.82 8.96 1.78
CA ALA A 149 10.26 9.22 1.61
C ALA A 149 11.10 8.03 2.10
N ILE A 150 10.76 7.45 3.26
CA ILE A 150 11.42 6.24 3.76
C ILE A 150 11.23 5.08 2.77
N GLY A 151 9.97 4.84 2.34
CA GLY A 151 9.67 3.75 1.40
C GLY A 151 10.42 3.88 0.08
N ASN A 152 10.48 5.09 -0.48
CA ASN A 152 11.23 5.37 -1.71
C ASN A 152 12.73 5.15 -1.51
N LYS A 153 13.30 5.61 -0.41
CA LYS A 153 14.73 5.42 -0.10
C LYS A 153 15.08 3.95 0.08
N LEU A 154 14.26 3.18 0.80
CA LEU A 154 14.43 1.74 0.95
C LEU A 154 14.44 1.00 -0.40
N LEU A 155 13.66 1.47 -1.38
CA LEU A 155 13.66 0.91 -2.73
C LEU A 155 14.89 1.25 -3.54
N GLU A 156 15.40 2.48 -3.41
CA GLU A 156 16.66 2.87 -4.05
C GLU A 156 17.80 1.97 -3.59
N GLU A 157 17.87 1.68 -2.28
CA GLU A 157 18.91 0.84 -1.71
C GLU A 157 18.68 -0.66 -1.94
N ARG A 158 17.42 -1.10 -1.98
CA ARG A 158 17.02 -2.49 -2.12
C ARG A 158 15.95 -2.63 -3.21
N PRO A 159 16.32 -2.61 -4.50
CA PRO A 159 15.38 -2.60 -5.62
C PRO A 159 14.41 -3.80 -5.68
N ASN A 160 14.75 -4.92 -5.04
CA ASN A 160 13.92 -6.12 -5.00
C ASN A 160 13.10 -6.26 -3.71
N ALA A 161 13.15 -5.28 -2.80
CA ALA A 161 12.40 -5.33 -1.56
C ALA A 161 10.90 -5.22 -1.80
N LYS A 162 10.13 -6.04 -1.10
CA LYS A 162 8.67 -5.99 -1.11
C LYS A 162 8.22 -4.97 -0.06
N ILE A 163 7.90 -3.75 -0.51
CA ILE A 163 7.47 -2.65 0.35
C ILE A 163 5.99 -2.36 0.10
N CYS A 164 5.21 -2.24 1.15
CA CYS A 164 3.81 -1.87 1.07
C CYS A 164 3.54 -0.65 1.94
N TYR A 165 3.04 0.43 1.32
CA TYR A 165 2.39 1.54 1.99
C TYR A 165 0.87 1.35 1.91
N VAL A 166 0.20 1.47 3.03
CA VAL A 166 -1.25 1.29 3.10
C VAL A 166 -1.85 2.17 4.20
N HIS A 167 -3.01 2.78 3.94
CA HIS A 167 -3.83 3.35 5.00
C HIS A 167 -4.48 2.25 5.82
N SER A 168 -4.60 2.44 7.12
CA SER A 168 -5.19 1.47 8.04
C SER A 168 -6.60 1.03 7.63
N GLU A 169 -7.43 1.93 7.09
CA GLU A 169 -8.75 1.60 6.55
C GLU A 169 -8.69 0.57 5.42
N ARG A 170 -7.70 0.70 4.53
CA ARG A 170 -7.50 -0.26 3.44
C ARG A 170 -7.04 -1.61 3.96
N PHE A 171 -6.11 -1.64 4.92
CA PHE A 171 -5.70 -2.89 5.58
C PHE A 171 -6.91 -3.63 6.17
N VAL A 172 -7.77 -2.91 6.91
CA VAL A 172 -9.01 -3.46 7.48
C VAL A 172 -9.95 -3.96 6.37
N SER A 173 -10.16 -3.17 5.32
CA SER A 173 -11.01 -3.54 4.19
C SER A 173 -10.50 -4.79 3.46
N ASP A 174 -9.19 -4.87 3.23
CA ASP A 174 -8.56 -6.02 2.57
C ASP A 174 -8.70 -7.29 3.45
N MET A 175 -8.53 -7.16 4.77
CA MET A 175 -8.74 -8.25 5.72
C MET A 175 -10.19 -8.75 5.72
N VAL A 176 -11.16 -7.83 5.81
CA VAL A 176 -12.60 -8.19 5.81
C VAL A 176 -12.98 -8.89 4.51
N LYS A 177 -12.51 -8.39 3.37
CA LYS A 177 -12.72 -9.05 2.06
C LYS A 177 -12.10 -10.44 2.02
N ALA A 178 -10.88 -10.59 2.53
CA ALA A 178 -10.20 -11.88 2.58
C ALA A 178 -10.96 -12.89 3.46
N LEU A 179 -11.53 -12.46 4.60
CA LEU A 179 -12.38 -13.28 5.45
C LEU A 179 -13.66 -13.71 4.73
N GLN A 180 -14.36 -12.77 4.09
CA GLN A 180 -15.61 -13.05 3.35
C GLN A 180 -15.40 -14.03 2.19
N LEU A 181 -14.22 -14.05 1.60
CA LEU A 181 -13.87 -14.89 0.45
C LEU A 181 -13.15 -16.19 0.84
N GLY A 182 -12.92 -16.44 2.14
CA GLY A 182 -12.15 -17.59 2.61
C GLY A 182 -10.66 -17.54 2.25
N ALA A 183 -10.15 -16.34 1.92
CA ALA A 183 -8.78 -16.07 1.44
C ALA A 183 -7.89 -15.43 2.51
N ILE A 184 -8.15 -15.68 3.80
CA ILE A 184 -7.39 -15.06 4.89
C ILE A 184 -5.93 -15.51 4.92
N ASN A 185 -5.62 -16.73 4.45
CA ASN A 185 -4.25 -17.23 4.40
C ASN A 185 -3.40 -16.47 3.37
N GLU A 186 -3.99 -16.08 2.24
CA GLU A 186 -3.35 -15.27 1.20
C GLU A 186 -3.08 -13.85 1.71
N PHE A 187 -4.03 -13.27 2.43
CA PHE A 187 -3.84 -11.99 3.12
C PHE A 187 -2.64 -12.05 4.08
N LYS A 188 -2.61 -13.08 4.94
CA LYS A 188 -1.50 -13.31 5.88
C LYS A 188 -0.17 -13.49 5.15
N LYS A 189 -0.13 -14.33 4.11
CA LYS A 189 1.06 -14.57 3.30
C LYS A 189 1.56 -13.29 2.63
N PHE A 190 0.66 -12.45 2.13
CA PHE A 190 1.02 -11.18 1.51
C PHE A 190 1.65 -10.22 2.53
N TYR A 191 0.91 -9.87 3.60
CA TYR A 191 1.37 -8.86 4.54
C TYR A 191 2.57 -9.31 5.38
N ARG A 192 2.64 -10.58 5.77
CA ARG A 192 3.77 -11.13 6.53
C ARG A 192 4.99 -11.45 5.68
N GLY A 193 4.86 -11.49 4.36
CA GLY A 193 5.96 -11.68 3.42
C GLY A 193 6.63 -10.39 2.93
N LEU A 194 6.29 -9.24 3.50
CA LEU A 194 6.86 -7.94 3.15
C LEU A 194 8.22 -7.73 3.81
N ASN A 195 9.10 -6.97 3.15
CA ASN A 195 10.36 -6.48 3.73
C ASN A 195 10.16 -5.16 4.49
N ALA A 196 9.16 -4.36 4.10
CA ALA A 196 8.74 -3.20 4.85
C ALA A 196 7.23 -2.99 4.74
N LEU A 197 6.57 -2.73 5.86
CA LEU A 197 5.15 -2.40 5.96
C LEU A 197 4.99 -1.02 6.59
N LEU A 198 4.40 -0.10 5.82
CA LEU A 198 4.13 1.27 6.23
C LEU A 198 2.62 1.44 6.36
N ILE A 199 2.11 1.63 7.58
CA ILE A 199 0.67 1.80 7.83
C ILE A 199 0.40 3.22 8.31
N ASP A 200 -0.35 3.95 7.51
CA ASP A 200 -0.74 5.34 7.80
C ASP A 200 -2.06 5.38 8.59
N ASP A 201 -2.15 6.35 9.52
CA ASP A 201 -3.34 6.67 10.29
C ASP A 201 -3.88 5.50 11.13
N ILE A 202 -3.05 4.92 11.99
CA ILE A 202 -3.41 3.74 12.79
C ILE A 202 -4.57 3.97 13.77
N GLN A 203 -4.95 5.22 14.06
CA GLN A 203 -6.12 5.51 14.92
C GLN A 203 -7.42 4.90 14.37
N PHE A 204 -7.50 4.61 13.07
CA PHE A 204 -8.65 3.93 12.46
C PHE A 204 -8.78 2.44 12.81
N PHE A 205 -7.80 1.84 13.49
CA PHE A 205 -7.96 0.50 14.08
C PHE A 205 -8.81 0.52 15.36
N ALA A 206 -8.98 1.69 15.98
CA ALA A 206 -9.73 1.81 17.24
C ALA A 206 -11.11 1.17 17.14
N GLY A 207 -11.44 0.32 18.12
CA GLY A 207 -12.72 -0.40 18.19
C GLY A 207 -12.91 -1.56 17.20
N LYS A 208 -11.88 -1.92 16.42
CA LYS A 208 -11.94 -3.01 15.43
C LYS A 208 -11.11 -4.22 15.90
N GLU A 209 -11.59 -4.94 16.90
CA GLU A 209 -10.87 -6.02 17.60
C GLU A 209 -10.23 -7.04 16.65
N GLN A 210 -11.00 -7.62 15.72
CA GLN A 210 -10.46 -8.61 14.78
C GLN A 210 -9.32 -8.08 13.91
N SER A 211 -9.39 -6.81 13.53
CA SER A 211 -8.35 -6.17 12.72
C SER A 211 -7.12 -5.83 13.55
N GLN A 212 -7.31 -5.51 14.82
CA GLN A 212 -6.22 -5.32 15.77
C GLN A 212 -5.49 -6.63 16.06
N ASP A 213 -6.22 -7.73 16.20
CA ASP A 213 -5.67 -9.09 16.33
C ASP A 213 -4.75 -9.44 15.14
N GLU A 214 -5.26 -9.28 13.92
CA GLU A 214 -4.49 -9.62 12.73
C GLU A 214 -3.28 -8.69 12.54
N LEU A 215 -3.43 -7.40 12.86
CA LEU A 215 -2.31 -6.46 12.87
C LEU A 215 -1.24 -6.88 13.88
N PHE A 216 -1.65 -7.30 15.08
CA PHE A 216 -0.73 -7.77 16.13
C PHE A 216 0.08 -8.99 15.67
N HIS A 217 -0.57 -9.97 15.05
CA HIS A 217 0.11 -11.15 14.51
C HIS A 217 1.02 -10.82 13.32
N THR A 218 0.59 -9.91 12.45
CA THR A 218 1.41 -9.44 11.33
C THR A 218 2.63 -8.68 11.83
N PHE A 219 2.44 -7.82 12.85
CA PHE A 219 3.51 -7.10 13.52
C PHE A 219 4.59 -8.06 14.06
N ASN A 220 4.19 -9.04 14.88
CA ASN A 220 5.14 -9.99 15.46
C ASN A 220 5.90 -10.75 14.37
N SER A 221 5.21 -11.24 13.34
CA SER A 221 5.85 -11.97 12.25
C SER A 221 6.88 -11.14 11.49
N LEU A 222 6.60 -9.85 11.24
CA LEU A 222 7.52 -8.96 10.52
C LEU A 222 8.74 -8.60 11.39
N ILE A 223 8.53 -8.26 12.66
CA ILE A 223 9.61 -7.92 13.59
C ILE A 223 10.54 -9.12 13.83
N GLU A 224 9.98 -10.31 14.07
CA GLU A 224 10.75 -11.55 14.25
C GLU A 224 11.58 -11.91 13.01
N SER A 225 11.10 -11.55 11.83
CA SER A 225 11.82 -11.74 10.57
C SER A 225 12.82 -10.61 10.25
N GLY A 226 12.98 -9.63 11.12
CA GLY A 226 13.86 -8.47 10.90
C GLY A 226 13.37 -7.50 9.84
N ASN A 227 12.08 -7.53 9.50
CA ASN A 227 11.47 -6.64 8.51
C ASN A 227 11.02 -5.31 9.14
N ILE A 228 10.97 -4.27 8.34
CA ILE A 228 10.72 -2.90 8.82
C ILE A 228 9.23 -2.65 8.98
N MET A 229 8.87 -1.98 10.08
CA MET A 229 7.51 -1.48 10.27
C MET A 229 7.52 0.01 10.60
N ILE A 230 6.66 0.77 9.92
CA ILE A 230 6.51 2.21 10.10
C ILE A 230 5.03 2.52 10.26
N PHE A 231 4.72 3.31 11.27
CA PHE A 231 3.35 3.70 11.58
C PHE A 231 3.22 5.22 11.65
N SER A 232 2.08 5.74 11.25
CA SER A 232 1.70 7.11 11.57
C SER A 232 0.43 7.19 12.41
N CYS A 233 0.29 8.28 13.14
CA CYS A 233 -0.91 8.60 13.91
C CYS A 233 -1.08 10.12 14.08
N ASP A 234 -2.30 10.54 14.40
CA ASP A 234 -2.60 11.94 14.74
C ASP A 234 -2.16 12.32 16.17
N ARG A 235 -1.91 11.31 17.03
CA ARG A 235 -1.53 11.45 18.46
C ARG A 235 -0.62 10.33 18.93
N TYR A 236 -0.13 10.44 20.14
CA TYR A 236 0.73 9.41 20.74
C TYR A 236 -0.03 8.08 20.95
N PRO A 237 0.60 6.90 20.73
CA PRO A 237 -0.11 5.61 20.74
C PRO A 237 -0.90 5.30 22.01
N LYS A 238 -0.38 5.72 23.17
CA LYS A 238 -1.07 5.48 24.47
C LYS A 238 -2.36 6.27 24.62
N GLU A 239 -2.53 7.35 23.86
CA GLU A 239 -3.70 8.24 23.88
C GLU A 239 -4.81 7.77 22.93
N ILE A 240 -4.59 6.70 22.17
CA ILE A 240 -5.59 6.18 21.25
C ILE A 240 -6.58 5.34 22.05
N GLU A 241 -7.77 5.89 22.24
CA GLU A 241 -8.88 5.16 22.85
C GLU A 241 -9.37 4.03 21.90
N GLY A 242 -9.74 2.87 22.46
CA GLY A 242 -10.22 1.72 21.69
C GLY A 242 -9.12 0.93 20.96
N LEU A 243 -7.84 1.29 21.17
CA LEU A 243 -6.71 0.48 20.76
C LEU A 243 -6.30 -0.45 21.92
N GLU A 244 -6.05 -1.72 21.63
CA GLU A 244 -5.66 -2.71 22.63
C GLU A 244 -4.28 -2.44 23.23
N ASP A 245 -4.12 -2.67 24.53
CA ASP A 245 -2.89 -2.36 25.27
C ASP A 245 -1.68 -3.13 24.74
N ARG A 246 -1.88 -4.34 24.21
CA ARG A 246 -0.82 -5.13 23.58
C ARG A 246 -0.25 -4.43 22.32
N LEU A 247 -1.10 -3.80 21.49
CA LEU A 247 -0.66 -3.01 20.34
C LEU A 247 0.01 -1.71 20.78
N LYS A 248 -0.57 -1.00 21.76
CA LYS A 248 0.05 0.20 22.35
C LYS A 248 1.45 -0.08 22.86
N SER A 249 1.63 -1.22 23.53
CA SER A 249 2.94 -1.66 24.03
C SER A 249 3.93 -1.91 22.88
N ARG A 250 3.48 -2.57 21.80
CA ARG A 250 4.30 -2.85 20.63
C ARG A 250 4.72 -1.59 19.87
N PHE A 251 3.82 -0.64 19.71
CA PHE A 251 4.14 0.65 19.07
C PHE A 251 5.13 1.49 19.89
N GLY A 252 5.11 1.35 21.21
CA GLY A 252 6.08 2.00 22.10
C GLY A 252 7.42 1.29 22.24
N TRP A 253 7.60 0.11 21.62
CA TRP A 253 8.85 -0.67 21.77
C TRP A 253 10.00 -0.05 20.97
N GLY A 254 9.76 0.40 19.74
CA GLY A 254 10.78 1.02 18.90
C GLY A 254 10.92 2.53 19.12
N LEU A 255 11.17 3.27 18.06
CA LEU A 255 11.35 4.72 18.12
C LEU A 255 10.03 5.45 17.83
N SER A 256 9.61 6.30 18.76
CA SER A 256 8.47 7.20 18.56
C SER A 256 8.95 8.64 18.40
N VAL A 257 8.56 9.31 17.33
CA VAL A 257 8.94 10.68 17.01
C VAL A 257 7.72 11.54 16.75
N VAL A 258 7.75 12.76 17.26
CA VAL A 258 6.69 13.75 17.05
C VAL A 258 7.03 14.68 15.88
N ILE A 259 6.00 15.10 15.15
CA ILE A 259 6.07 16.24 14.22
C ILE A 259 5.17 17.33 14.80
N ASP A 260 5.78 18.41 15.24
CA ASP A 260 5.08 19.57 15.76
C ASP A 260 4.66 20.53 14.63
N PRO A 261 3.68 21.42 14.89
CA PRO A 261 3.32 22.46 13.94
C PRO A 261 4.55 23.31 13.53
N PRO A 262 4.76 23.55 12.23
CA PRO A 262 5.94 24.28 11.77
C PRO A 262 5.87 25.77 12.13
N ALA A 263 7.03 26.36 12.41
CA ALA A 263 7.18 27.80 12.56
C ALA A 263 6.84 28.54 11.25
N LEU A 264 6.63 29.85 11.32
CA LEU A 264 6.21 30.68 10.18
C LEU A 264 7.19 30.58 9.02
N GLU A 265 8.48 30.60 9.29
CA GLU A 265 9.55 30.48 8.30
C GLU A 265 9.48 29.13 7.56
N THR A 266 9.25 28.07 8.31
CA THR A 266 9.13 26.71 7.73
C THR A 266 7.86 26.62 6.87
N ARG A 267 6.72 27.19 7.30
CA ARG A 267 5.49 27.24 6.49
C ARG A 267 5.70 28.02 5.20
N THR A 268 6.41 29.17 5.26
CA THR A 268 6.74 29.96 4.07
C THR A 268 7.60 29.14 3.10
N ALA A 269 8.62 28.45 3.61
CA ALA A 269 9.48 27.58 2.79
C ALA A 269 8.69 26.43 2.14
N ILE A 270 7.72 25.84 2.85
CA ILE A 270 6.85 24.80 2.29
C ILE A 270 6.00 25.35 1.16
N LEU A 271 5.40 26.54 1.32
CA LEU A 271 4.60 27.19 0.27
C LEU A 271 5.43 27.48 -0.98
N LEU A 272 6.64 28.00 -0.81
CA LEU A 272 7.55 28.26 -1.93
C LEU A 272 7.94 26.96 -2.63
N LYS A 273 8.26 25.91 -1.87
CA LYS A 273 8.59 24.60 -2.45
C LYS A 273 7.41 24.00 -3.21
N LYS A 274 6.20 24.10 -2.70
CA LYS A 274 4.99 23.66 -3.40
C LYS A 274 4.69 24.47 -4.66
N ALA A 275 4.91 25.77 -4.64
CA ALA A 275 4.78 26.62 -5.82
C ALA A 275 5.79 26.21 -6.91
N GLU A 276 7.07 25.95 -6.53
CA GLU A 276 8.10 25.45 -7.41
C GLU A 276 7.70 24.12 -8.07
N GLU A 277 7.22 23.14 -7.27
CA GLU A 277 6.73 21.84 -7.76
C GLU A 277 5.57 21.97 -8.76
N MET A 278 4.74 22.99 -8.58
CA MET A 278 3.61 23.32 -9.49
C MET A 278 4.00 24.23 -10.64
N SER A 279 5.26 24.63 -10.75
CA SER A 279 5.74 25.63 -11.73
C SER A 279 5.01 26.97 -11.66
N LEU A 280 4.66 27.40 -10.44
CA LEU A 280 4.02 28.67 -10.15
C LEU A 280 5.04 29.67 -9.61
N GLU A 281 5.03 30.89 -10.14
CA GLU A 281 5.78 32.00 -9.56
C GLU A 281 5.02 32.54 -8.34
N LEU A 282 5.51 32.26 -7.13
CA LEU A 282 4.98 32.79 -5.89
C LEU A 282 6.01 33.72 -5.24
N PRO A 283 5.78 35.04 -5.20
CA PRO A 283 6.67 35.96 -4.50
C PRO A 283 6.75 35.60 -3.00
N GLU A 284 7.95 35.74 -2.43
CA GLU A 284 8.21 35.40 -1.03
C GLU A 284 7.30 36.14 -0.06
N GLU A 285 7.01 37.43 -0.33
CA GLU A 285 6.10 38.25 0.47
C GLU A 285 4.66 37.67 0.49
N CYS A 286 4.20 37.14 -0.66
CA CYS A 286 2.90 36.49 -0.76
C CYS A 286 2.90 35.16 -0.01
N ALA A 287 3.95 34.35 -0.14
CA ALA A 287 4.09 33.12 0.60
C ALA A 287 4.09 33.36 2.12
N PHE A 288 4.83 34.38 2.56
CA PHE A 288 4.87 34.78 3.97
C PHE A 288 3.50 35.23 4.48
N PHE A 289 2.80 36.07 3.71
CA PHE A 289 1.45 36.50 4.07
C PHE A 289 0.47 35.32 4.19
N ILE A 290 0.49 34.40 3.23
CA ILE A 290 -0.33 33.17 3.27
C ILE A 290 0.02 32.35 4.50
N ALA A 291 1.32 32.14 4.77
CA ALA A 291 1.81 31.37 5.91
C ALA A 291 1.38 31.96 7.27
N GLN A 292 1.18 33.29 7.36
CA GLN A 292 0.64 33.92 8.57
C GLN A 292 -0.84 33.59 8.81
N GLN A 293 -1.61 33.42 7.75
CA GLN A 293 -3.05 33.13 7.84
C GLN A 293 -3.32 31.65 8.09
N VAL A 294 -2.51 30.74 7.53
CA VAL A 294 -2.65 29.29 7.66
C VAL A 294 -1.79 28.79 8.82
N LYS A 295 -2.41 28.61 10.00
CA LYS A 295 -1.69 28.26 11.23
C LYS A 295 -1.67 26.78 11.57
N SER A 296 -2.64 26.00 11.11
CA SER A 296 -2.88 24.62 11.59
C SER A 296 -2.58 23.51 10.59
N ASN A 297 -2.54 23.80 9.30
CA ASN A 297 -2.24 22.83 8.23
C ASN A 297 -1.23 23.43 7.26
N VAL A 298 -0.39 22.59 6.70
CA VAL A 298 0.60 22.99 5.71
C VAL A 298 0.23 22.40 4.34
#